data_05089294950e4bcc47a89fc322ce5478
#
_entry.id   05089294950e4bcc47a89fc322ce5478
#
_cell.length_a   1.000
_cell.length_b   1.000
_cell.length_c   1.000
_cell.angle_alpha   90.00
_cell.angle_beta   90.00
_cell.angle_gamma   90.00
#
_symmetry.space_group_name_H-M   'P 1'
#
loop_
_entity.id
_entity.type
_entity.pdbx_description
1 polymer ?
#
loop_
_entity_poly.entity_id
_entity_poly.type
_entity_poly.pdbx_seq_one_letter_code
_entity_poly.pdbx_strand_id
1 'polypeptide(L)'
;MRVIRTVAAVIVNDDGCVLVVRKQGSSIFIQPGGKRDPGEDSLTTLGRELDEELGVVLDCDSARRLGEFQAAAVNEAGFTVSGEAFLVTVTGTAVAAA
;
A
#
# COMPACT_ATOMS: atom_id res chain seq x y z
N MET A 1 18.23 13.93 7.72
CA MET A 1 17.19 12.92 8.05
C MET A 1 16.77 12.19 6.79
N ARG A 2 16.74 10.90 6.85
CA ARG A 2 16.32 10.07 5.70
C ARG A 2 14.85 9.78 5.76
N VAL A 3 14.19 9.84 4.61
CA VAL A 3 12.75 9.62 4.49
C VAL A 3 12.49 8.39 3.63
N ILE A 4 11.70 7.46 4.17
CA ILE A 4 11.19 6.32 3.42
C ILE A 4 9.80 6.69 2.93
N ARG A 5 9.59 6.71 1.62
CA ARG A 5 8.29 7.02 1.02
C ARG A 5 7.53 5.75 0.74
N THR A 6 6.30 5.67 1.25
CA THR A 6 5.43 4.52 1.10
C THR A 6 4.08 4.93 0.55
N VAL A 7 3.37 3.97 -0.01
CA VAL A 7 1.99 4.14 -0.45
C VAL A 7 1.17 2.98 0.08
N ALA A 8 -0.09 3.26 0.40
CA ALA A 8 -1.03 2.26 0.88
C ALA A 8 -2.35 2.39 0.14
N ALA A 9 -2.99 1.25 -0.13
CA ALA A 9 -4.29 1.19 -0.75
C ALA A 9 -5.36 0.90 0.31
N VAL A 10 -6.44 1.65 0.26
CA VAL A 10 -7.67 1.34 0.96
C VAL A 10 -8.63 0.76 -0.08
N ILE A 11 -8.92 -0.52 0.03
CA ILE A 11 -9.77 -1.26 -0.91
C ILE A 11 -10.97 -1.74 -0.12
N VAL A 12 -12.16 -1.28 -0.50
CA VAL A 12 -13.39 -1.59 0.21
C VAL A 12 -14.27 -2.45 -0.70
N ASN A 13 -14.78 -3.56 -0.17
CA ASN A 13 -15.71 -4.41 -0.91
C ASN A 13 -17.15 -3.90 -0.79
N ASP A 14 -18.09 -4.60 -1.45
CA ASP A 14 -19.51 -4.22 -1.46
C ASP A 14 -20.16 -4.29 -0.08
N ASP A 15 -19.59 -5.05 0.85
CA ASP A 15 -20.06 -5.15 2.23
C ASP A 15 -19.47 -4.09 3.15
N GLY A 16 -18.64 -3.20 2.61
CA GLY A 16 -17.97 -2.16 3.39
C GLY A 16 -16.73 -2.63 4.15
N CYS A 17 -16.23 -3.83 3.87
CA CYS A 17 -15.03 -4.36 4.51
C CYS A 17 -13.77 -3.89 3.80
N VAL A 18 -12.75 -3.54 4.57
CA VAL A 18 -11.46 -3.10 4.06
C VAL A 18 -10.52 -4.29 3.93
N LEU A 19 -9.86 -4.40 2.78
CA LEU A 19 -8.85 -5.42 2.56
C LEU A 19 -7.58 -5.09 3.33
N VAL A 20 -7.12 -6.04 4.14
CA VAL A 20 -5.84 -5.95 4.84
C VAL A 20 -5.00 -7.18 4.53
N VAL A 21 -3.70 -7.03 4.68
CA VAL A 21 -2.73 -8.10 4.45
C VAL A 21 -1.90 -8.32 5.71
N ARG A 22 -1.35 -9.52 5.84
CA ARG A 22 -0.44 -9.88 6.92
C ARG A 22 0.78 -10.55 6.32
N LYS A 23 1.95 -10.06 6.66
CA LYS A 23 3.18 -10.73 6.26
C LYS A 23 3.30 -12.08 6.98
N GLN A 24 3.83 -13.06 6.27
CA GLN A 24 4.10 -14.38 6.84
C GLN A 24 4.96 -14.23 8.11
N GLY A 25 4.55 -14.87 9.18
CA GLY A 25 5.23 -14.79 10.47
C GLY A 25 4.87 -13.59 11.33
N SER A 26 4.06 -12.67 10.83
CA SER A 26 3.58 -11.50 11.59
C SER A 26 2.14 -11.70 12.04
N SER A 27 1.79 -11.12 13.19
CA SER A 27 0.41 -11.05 13.67
C SER A 27 -0.27 -9.71 13.33
N ILE A 28 0.44 -8.80 12.66
CA ILE A 28 -0.05 -7.46 12.38
C ILE A 28 -0.67 -7.42 10.99
N PHE A 29 -1.89 -6.89 10.90
CA PHE A 29 -2.60 -6.66 9.63
C PHE A 29 -2.41 -5.21 9.21
N ILE A 30 -2.09 -5.00 7.95
CA ILE A 30 -1.85 -3.66 7.37
C ILE A 30 -2.56 -3.54 6.03
N GLN A 31 -2.78 -2.30 5.58
CA GLN A 31 -3.24 -2.08 4.22
C GLN A 31 -2.17 -2.54 3.23
N PRO A 32 -2.58 -3.07 2.05
CA PRO A 32 -1.61 -3.41 1.02
C PRO A 32 -0.91 -2.17 0.48
N GLY A 33 0.33 -2.34 0.06
CA GLY A 33 1.15 -1.25 -0.47
C GLY A 33 2.62 -1.51 -0.21
N GLY A 34 3.44 -0.49 -0.36
CA GLY A 34 4.87 -0.65 -0.15
C GLY A 34 5.67 0.62 -0.37
N LYS A 35 6.98 0.45 -0.44
CA LYS A 35 7.93 1.55 -0.61
C LYS A 35 8.00 1.99 -2.07
N ARG A 36 8.08 3.32 -2.29
CA ARG A 36 8.34 3.87 -3.62
C ARG A 36 9.79 3.61 -4.00
N ASP A 37 10.00 3.10 -5.20
CA ASP A 37 11.33 3.04 -5.79
C ASP A 37 11.71 4.41 -6.38
N PRO A 38 13.02 4.71 -6.50
CA PRO A 38 13.44 5.95 -7.13
C PRO A 38 12.86 6.10 -8.53
N GLY A 39 12.28 7.28 -8.81
CA GLY A 39 11.68 7.58 -10.10
C GLY A 39 10.24 7.13 -10.27
N GLU A 40 9.67 6.39 -9.32
CA GLU A 40 8.26 6.01 -9.36
C GLU A 40 7.38 7.10 -8.77
N ASP A 41 6.22 7.31 -9.35
CA ASP A 41 5.16 8.06 -8.68
C ASP A 41 4.34 7.12 -7.78
N SER A 42 3.45 7.71 -6.98
CA SER A 42 2.69 6.95 -5.99
C SER A 42 1.80 5.87 -6.61
N LEU A 43 1.11 6.17 -7.70
CA LEU A 43 0.21 5.20 -8.33
C LEU A 43 0.96 4.08 -9.06
N THR A 44 2.11 4.37 -9.64
CA THR A 44 2.98 3.35 -10.23
C THR A 44 3.44 2.37 -9.16
N THR A 45 3.91 2.88 -8.03
CA THR A 45 4.30 2.04 -6.89
C THR A 45 3.13 1.19 -6.40
N LEU A 46 1.96 1.82 -6.23
CA LEU A 46 0.80 1.13 -5.71
C LEU A 46 0.34 0.01 -6.63
N GLY A 47 0.30 0.26 -7.93
CA GLY A 47 -0.05 -0.76 -8.93
C GLY A 47 0.92 -1.94 -8.91
N ARG A 48 2.21 -1.66 -8.83
CA ARG A 48 3.25 -2.69 -8.76
C ARG A 48 3.11 -3.53 -7.49
N GLU A 49 2.95 -2.89 -6.34
CA GLU A 49 2.83 -3.59 -5.06
C GLU A 49 1.55 -4.43 -4.98
N LEU A 50 0.43 -3.93 -5.49
CA LEU A 50 -0.82 -4.69 -5.51
C LEU A 50 -0.72 -5.92 -6.42
N ASP A 51 -0.03 -5.81 -7.55
CA ASP A 51 0.23 -6.95 -8.42
C ASP A 51 1.13 -7.98 -7.72
N GLU A 52 2.21 -7.54 -7.11
CA GLU A 52 3.15 -8.42 -6.43
C GLU A 52 2.53 -9.12 -5.21
N GLU A 53 1.77 -8.39 -4.41
CA GLU A 53 1.23 -8.93 -3.16
C GLU A 53 -0.05 -9.74 -3.35
N LEU A 54 -0.91 -9.33 -4.27
CA LEU A 54 -2.29 -9.83 -4.36
C LEU A 54 -2.67 -10.33 -5.75
N GLY A 55 -1.86 -10.06 -6.77
CA GLY A 55 -2.18 -10.43 -8.15
C GLY A 55 -3.36 -9.68 -8.75
N VAL A 56 -3.65 -8.49 -8.26
CA VAL A 56 -4.75 -7.65 -8.78
C VAL A 56 -4.21 -6.47 -9.55
N VAL A 57 -5.06 -5.91 -10.43
CA VAL A 57 -4.72 -4.76 -11.26
C VAL A 57 -5.39 -3.51 -10.69
N LEU A 58 -4.59 -2.49 -10.42
CA LEU A 58 -5.08 -1.19 -9.96
C LEU A 58 -5.83 -0.48 -11.08
N ASP A 59 -7.03 0.00 -10.78
CA ASP A 59 -7.72 0.97 -11.62
C ASP A 59 -7.24 2.37 -11.23
N CYS A 60 -6.29 2.92 -11.99
CA CYS A 60 -5.69 4.22 -11.69
C CYS A 60 -6.71 5.35 -11.70
N ASP A 61 -7.74 5.26 -12.54
CA ASP A 61 -8.76 6.29 -12.63
C ASP A 61 -9.66 6.36 -11.40
N SER A 62 -9.71 5.28 -10.62
CA SER A 62 -10.48 5.21 -9.37
C SER A 62 -9.77 5.88 -8.21
N ALA A 63 -8.48 6.11 -8.29
CA ALA A 63 -7.65 6.49 -7.15
C ALA A 63 -8.04 7.86 -6.60
N ARG A 64 -8.28 7.90 -5.29
CA ARG A 64 -8.55 9.14 -4.54
C ARG A 64 -7.57 9.22 -3.38
N ARG A 65 -6.75 10.26 -3.37
CA ARG A 65 -5.82 10.48 -2.28
C ARG A 65 -6.58 10.84 -1.01
N LEU A 66 -6.39 10.04 0.03
CA LEU A 66 -7.04 10.26 1.32
C LEU A 66 -6.21 11.17 2.22
N GLY A 67 -4.89 11.13 2.09
CA GLY A 67 -4.01 11.93 2.90
C GLY A 67 -2.62 11.34 2.98
N GLU A 68 -1.81 11.95 3.83
CA GLU A 68 -0.48 11.45 4.14
C GLU A 68 -0.25 11.43 5.65
N PHE A 69 0.72 10.64 6.06
CA PHE A 69 1.11 10.53 7.46
C PHE A 69 2.63 10.42 7.55
N GLN A 70 3.15 10.74 8.72
CA GLN A 70 4.57 10.56 9.01
C GLN A 70 4.73 9.84 10.33
N ALA A 71 5.73 8.97 10.39
CA ALA A 71 6.05 8.21 11.60
C ALA A 71 7.53 7.85 11.60
N ALA A 72 8.09 7.62 12.80
CA ALA A 72 9.42 7.07 12.91
C ALA A 72 9.44 5.64 12.36
N ALA A 73 10.47 5.28 11.61
CA ALA A 73 10.63 3.92 11.11
C ALA A 73 11.00 2.98 12.26
N VAL A 74 10.22 1.91 12.41
CA VAL A 74 10.39 0.97 13.53
C VAL A 74 11.70 0.21 13.46
N ASN A 75 12.12 -0.18 12.27
CA ASN A 75 13.27 -1.06 12.06
C ASN A 75 14.50 -0.35 11.49
N GLU A 76 14.43 0.96 11.31
CA GLU A 76 15.51 1.73 10.68
C GLU A 76 15.72 3.04 11.42
N ALA A 77 16.63 3.01 12.39
CA ALA A 77 16.95 4.19 13.21
C ALA A 77 17.40 5.35 12.33
N GLY A 78 16.91 6.56 12.61
CA GLY A 78 17.24 7.76 11.86
C GLY A 78 16.41 7.97 10.60
N PHE A 79 15.43 7.11 10.34
CA PHE A 79 14.52 7.26 9.21
C PHE A 79 13.13 7.69 9.67
N THR A 80 12.50 8.49 8.81
CA THR A 80 11.07 8.82 8.94
C THR A 80 10.32 8.17 7.78
N VAL A 81 9.20 7.56 8.07
CA VAL A 81 8.29 7.06 7.03
C VAL A 81 7.32 8.17 6.68
N SER A 82 7.24 8.52 5.40
CA SER A 82 6.22 9.41 4.85
C SER A 82 5.31 8.58 3.97
N GLY A 83 4.07 8.38 4.39
CA GLY A 83 3.12 7.52 3.72
C GLY A 83 1.97 8.30 3.10
N GLU A 84 1.52 7.84 1.93
CA GLU A 84 0.30 8.31 1.29
C GLU A 84 -0.72 7.18 1.25
N ALA A 85 -1.98 7.49 1.49
CA ALA A 85 -3.07 6.53 1.40
C ALA A 85 -4.02 6.93 0.28
N PHE A 86 -4.44 5.94 -0.52
CA PHE A 86 -5.39 6.14 -1.63
C PHE A 86 -6.54 5.16 -1.50
N LEU A 87 -7.75 5.68 -1.67
CA LEU A 87 -8.94 4.83 -1.88
C LEU A 87 -8.94 4.43 -3.35
N VAL A 88 -8.96 3.13 -3.62
CA VAL A 88 -8.86 2.60 -4.98
C VAL A 88 -9.80 1.42 -5.19
N THR A 89 -10.12 1.16 -6.46
CA THR A 89 -10.72 -0.11 -6.89
C THR A 89 -9.68 -0.91 -7.67
N VAL A 90 -9.85 -2.22 -7.65
CA VAL A 90 -8.96 -3.15 -8.33
C VAL A 90 -9.79 -4.14 -9.14
N THR A 91 -9.18 -4.74 -10.16
CA THR A 91 -9.77 -5.85 -10.92
C THR A 91 -9.00 -7.14 -10.62
N GLY A 92 -9.72 -8.24 -10.62
CA GLY A 92 -9.15 -9.53 -10.28
C GLY A 92 -9.53 -9.97 -8.87
N THR A 93 -9.24 -11.22 -8.56
CA THR A 93 -9.46 -11.78 -7.23
C THR A 93 -8.15 -11.71 -6.45
N ALA A 94 -8.19 -11.10 -5.29
CA ALA A 94 -7.01 -10.99 -4.44
C ALA A 94 -6.61 -12.37 -3.92
N VAL A 95 -5.37 -12.75 -4.16
CA VAL A 95 -4.78 -14.01 -3.70
C VAL A 95 -3.46 -13.68 -3.00
N ALA A 96 -3.29 -14.23 -1.81
CA ALA A 96 -2.06 -14.01 -1.07
C ALA A 96 -0.88 -14.57 -1.88
N ALA A 97 0.09 -13.72 -2.17
CA ALA A 97 1.38 -14.13 -2.73
C ALA A 97 2.27 -14.59 -1.59
N ALA A 98 2.94 -15.68 -1.80
CA ALA A 98 3.83 -16.25 -0.78
C ALA A 98 5.03 -15.35 -0.51
#